data_afe2d8cda06e11d7cb25913487dd7f3d
#
_entry.id   afe2d8cda06e11d7cb25913487dd7f3d
#
_cell.length_a   1.000
_cell.length_b   1.000
_cell.length_c   1.000
_cell.angle_alpha   90.00
_cell.angle_beta   90.00
_cell.angle_gamma   90.00
#
_symmetry.space_group_name_H-M   'P 1'
#
loop_
_entity.id
_entity.type
_entity.pdbx_description
1 polymer ?
#
loop_
_entity_poly.entity_id
_entity_poly.type
_entity_poly.pdbx_seq_one_letter_code
_entity_poly.pdbx_strand_id
1 'polypeptide(L)'
;MASFLLVFALCLVVQSTVAEDCKTGKSLIEDVDVYKVQDSWKVVYVNNKDLMTKFSCWVSEASTAPNGELQLQVSIVDNSNGQNNTFHGTYEKVNGHYVDYILSDNAGLSSLYEILAVDYHRFQIVTACPRAINRQPVVAITFLTWTPSEEALKAAKEALAKIGLDFEDFETFCPLSEIKE
;
A
#
# COMPACT_ATOMS: atom_id res chain seq x y z
N MET A 1 -26.71 47.19 -1.98
CA MET A 1 -26.03 46.23 -2.87
C MET A 1 -24.66 45.85 -2.30
N ALA A 2 -24.59 45.32 -1.08
CA ALA A 2 -23.31 44.98 -0.44
C ALA A 2 -23.34 43.64 0.36
N SER A 3 -24.30 42.76 0.09
CA SER A 3 -24.45 41.50 0.86
C SER A 3 -24.21 40.22 0.06
N PHE A 4 -23.80 40.31 -1.17
CA PHE A 4 -23.64 39.11 -2.06
C PHE A 4 -22.18 38.64 -2.21
N LEU A 5 -21.21 39.34 -1.66
CA LEU A 5 -19.78 39.04 -1.82
C LEU A 5 -19.15 38.22 -0.68
N LEU A 6 -19.89 37.95 0.40
CA LEU A 6 -19.35 37.24 1.58
C LEU A 6 -19.61 35.73 1.60
N VAL A 7 -20.44 35.23 0.70
CA VAL A 7 -20.78 33.77 0.64
C VAL A 7 -19.80 32.96 -0.22
N PHE A 8 -19.07 33.61 -1.13
CA PHE A 8 -18.14 32.90 -2.04
C PHE A 8 -16.74 32.63 -1.47
N ALA A 9 -16.39 33.28 -0.33
CA ALA A 9 -15.08 33.12 0.28
C ALA A 9 -14.98 31.92 1.26
N LEU A 10 -16.11 31.27 1.61
CA LEU A 10 -16.11 30.16 2.60
C LEU A 10 -16.04 28.77 1.98
N CYS A 11 -16.12 28.62 0.66
CA CYS A 11 -16.10 27.31 -0.01
C CYS A 11 -14.72 26.83 -0.48
N LEU A 12 -13.64 27.58 -0.27
CA LEU A 12 -12.31 27.25 -0.80
C LEU A 12 -11.30 26.72 0.23
N VAL A 13 -11.70 26.45 1.46
CA VAL A 13 -10.74 26.03 2.52
C VAL A 13 -10.91 24.56 2.96
N VAL A 14 -11.73 23.75 2.32
CA VAL A 14 -12.01 22.35 2.78
C VAL A 14 -11.31 21.27 1.94
N GLN A 15 -10.36 21.59 1.10
CA GLN A 15 -9.77 20.56 0.21
C GLN A 15 -8.31 20.16 0.50
N SER A 16 -7.71 20.50 1.62
CA SER A 16 -6.26 20.19 1.81
C SER A 16 -5.86 19.50 3.12
N THR A 17 -6.76 18.82 3.84
CA THR A 17 -6.39 18.21 5.14
C THR A 17 -6.41 16.67 5.17
N VAL A 18 -6.54 15.95 4.06
CA VAL A 18 -6.70 14.49 4.07
C VAL A 18 -5.39 13.73 3.82
N ALA A 19 -4.34 14.40 3.34
CA ALA A 19 -3.08 13.74 2.95
C ALA A 19 -1.99 13.71 4.04
N GLU A 20 -2.14 14.47 5.13
CA GLU A 20 -1.06 14.66 6.09
C GLU A 20 -1.02 13.61 7.21
N ASP A 21 -2.14 12.96 7.51
CA ASP A 21 -2.25 12.03 8.65
C ASP A 21 -1.80 10.58 8.35
N CYS A 22 -1.43 10.26 7.10
CA CYS A 22 -1.08 8.89 6.69
C CYS A 22 0.43 8.61 6.66
N LYS A 23 1.27 9.58 6.99
CA LYS A 23 2.73 9.42 6.91
C LYS A 23 3.26 8.58 8.07
N THR A 24 3.55 7.32 7.80
CA THR A 24 4.27 6.43 8.71
C THR A 24 5.69 6.22 8.19
N GLY A 25 6.65 6.81 8.88
CA GLY A 25 8.06 6.65 8.55
C GLY A 25 8.61 7.68 7.54
N LYS A 26 9.91 7.60 7.33
CA LYS A 26 10.64 8.44 6.37
C LYS A 26 10.96 7.60 5.15
N SER A 27 10.47 7.98 3.97
CA SER A 27 10.87 7.32 2.72
C SER A 27 12.39 7.33 2.55
N LEU A 28 12.97 6.18 2.18
CA LEU A 28 14.38 6.04 1.83
C LEU A 28 14.65 6.34 0.35
N ILE A 29 13.59 6.53 -0.42
CA ILE A 29 13.66 6.74 -1.87
C ILE A 29 13.00 8.06 -2.24
N GLU A 30 13.66 8.78 -3.15
CA GLU A 30 13.13 10.04 -3.70
C GLU A 30 12.19 9.79 -4.88
N ASP A 31 12.45 8.74 -5.66
CA ASP A 31 11.61 8.34 -6.79
C ASP A 31 11.69 6.82 -7.00
N VAL A 32 10.57 6.20 -7.33
CA VAL A 32 10.47 4.76 -7.60
C VAL A 32 10.45 4.55 -9.11
N ASP A 33 11.33 3.69 -9.60
CA ASP A 33 11.25 3.21 -10.97
C ASP A 33 10.15 2.14 -11.06
N VAL A 34 8.93 2.60 -11.31
CA VAL A 34 7.73 1.73 -11.35
C VAL A 34 7.81 0.66 -12.44
N TYR A 35 8.64 0.85 -13.48
CA TYR A 35 8.88 -0.17 -14.49
C TYR A 35 9.74 -1.33 -13.99
N LYS A 36 10.45 -1.15 -12.89
CA LYS A 36 11.22 -2.21 -12.22
C LYS A 36 10.43 -2.93 -11.12
N VAL A 37 9.27 -2.39 -10.70
CA VAL A 37 8.39 -3.08 -9.73
C VAL A 37 7.37 -3.99 -10.42
N GLN A 38 7.48 -4.20 -11.75
CA GLN A 38 6.62 -5.10 -12.51
C GLN A 38 6.90 -6.55 -12.13
N ASP A 39 6.10 -7.07 -11.21
CA ASP A 39 6.14 -8.48 -10.79
C ASP A 39 4.92 -8.78 -9.91
N SER A 40 4.87 -9.99 -9.38
CA SER A 40 3.86 -10.42 -8.42
C SER A 40 4.40 -10.32 -6.99
N TRP A 41 3.98 -9.29 -6.26
CA TRP A 41 4.41 -9.00 -4.89
C TRP A 41 3.41 -9.53 -3.88
N LYS A 42 3.88 -10.33 -2.93
CA LYS A 42 3.09 -10.94 -1.85
C LYS A 42 3.30 -10.13 -0.57
N VAL A 43 2.22 -9.68 0.05
CA VAL A 43 2.27 -9.06 1.38
C VAL A 43 2.49 -10.17 2.41
N VAL A 44 3.69 -10.25 2.96
CA VAL A 44 4.07 -11.30 3.92
C VAL A 44 3.92 -10.84 5.35
N TYR A 45 4.24 -9.58 5.64
CA TYR A 45 4.15 -9.02 6.98
C TYR A 45 3.41 -7.68 6.99
N VAL A 46 2.61 -7.43 8.03
CA VAL A 46 1.95 -6.15 8.28
C VAL A 46 2.00 -5.80 9.76
N ASN A 47 1.93 -4.50 10.07
CA ASN A 47 1.92 -3.98 11.44
C ASN A 47 0.53 -3.57 11.96
N ASN A 48 -0.55 -3.96 11.28
CA ASN A 48 -1.91 -3.53 11.63
C ASN A 48 -2.85 -4.72 11.84
N LYS A 49 -3.26 -4.94 13.10
CA LYS A 49 -4.15 -6.04 13.50
C LYS A 49 -5.57 -5.90 12.94
N ASP A 50 -6.08 -4.68 12.82
CA ASP A 50 -7.43 -4.45 12.29
C ASP A 50 -7.51 -4.84 10.80
N LEU A 51 -6.42 -4.62 10.04
CA LEU A 51 -6.33 -5.11 8.66
C LEU A 51 -6.34 -6.64 8.63
N MET A 52 -5.54 -7.29 9.49
CA MET A 52 -5.43 -8.76 9.57
C MET A 52 -6.73 -9.44 9.99
N THR A 53 -7.58 -8.81 10.80
CA THR A 53 -8.88 -9.36 11.15
C THR A 53 -9.86 -9.39 9.98
N LYS A 54 -9.69 -8.48 9.02
CA LYS A 54 -10.58 -8.32 7.86
C LYS A 54 -10.09 -9.03 6.62
N PHE A 55 -8.79 -9.07 6.42
CA PHE A 55 -8.16 -9.53 5.19
C PHE A 55 -6.93 -10.38 5.45
N SER A 56 -6.60 -11.23 4.49
CA SER A 56 -5.37 -12.03 4.46
C SER A 56 -4.88 -12.24 3.02
N CYS A 57 -3.67 -12.75 2.86
CA CYS A 57 -3.12 -13.24 1.59
C CYS A 57 -3.22 -12.25 0.42
N TRP A 58 -2.75 -11.04 0.63
CA TRP A 58 -2.73 -10.01 -0.42
C TRP A 58 -1.58 -10.24 -1.41
N VAL A 59 -1.93 -10.22 -2.70
CA VAL A 59 -0.98 -10.24 -3.82
C VAL A 59 -1.22 -9.02 -4.69
N SER A 60 -0.15 -8.31 -5.04
CA SER A 60 -0.17 -7.20 -5.99
C SER A 60 0.60 -7.59 -7.23
N GLU A 61 -0.02 -7.48 -8.40
CA GLU A 61 0.58 -7.78 -9.70
C GLU A 61 0.62 -6.51 -10.54
N ALA A 62 1.83 -6.02 -10.81
CA ALA A 62 2.05 -4.86 -11.65
C ALA A 62 2.38 -5.29 -13.08
N SER A 63 1.77 -4.65 -14.06
CA SER A 63 1.98 -4.90 -15.48
C SER A 63 1.89 -3.63 -16.31
N THR A 64 2.39 -3.67 -17.53
CA THR A 64 2.24 -2.56 -18.48
C THR A 64 1.16 -2.92 -19.51
N ALA A 65 0.15 -2.08 -19.62
CA ALA A 65 -0.89 -2.19 -20.64
C ALA A 65 -0.32 -1.92 -22.05
N PRO A 66 -1.02 -2.32 -23.13
CA PRO A 66 -0.57 -2.06 -24.51
C PRO A 66 -0.38 -0.59 -24.86
N ASN A 67 -1.05 0.32 -24.16
CA ASN A 67 -0.90 1.77 -24.30
C ASN A 67 0.30 2.35 -23.52
N GLY A 68 1.07 1.51 -22.81
CA GLY A 68 2.21 1.91 -21.99
C GLY A 68 1.86 2.33 -20.56
N GLU A 69 0.59 2.34 -20.17
CA GLU A 69 0.17 2.65 -18.81
C GLU A 69 0.47 1.48 -17.87
N LEU A 70 0.94 1.83 -16.68
CA LEU A 70 1.12 0.86 -15.60
C LEU A 70 -0.23 0.54 -14.97
N GLN A 71 -0.51 -0.74 -14.85
CA GLN A 71 -1.71 -1.28 -14.22
C GLN A 71 -1.31 -2.12 -13.03
N LEU A 72 -2.12 -2.03 -11.97
CA LEU A 72 -2.01 -2.84 -10.77
C LEU A 72 -3.24 -3.70 -10.63
N GLN A 73 -3.05 -5.01 -10.46
CA GLN A 73 -4.10 -5.93 -10.03
C GLN A 73 -3.77 -6.39 -8.62
N VAL A 74 -4.75 -6.29 -7.73
CA VAL A 74 -4.64 -6.75 -6.34
C VAL A 74 -5.62 -7.86 -6.10
N SER A 75 -5.14 -8.97 -5.54
CA SER A 75 -5.96 -10.06 -5.05
C SER A 75 -5.80 -10.18 -3.55
N ILE A 76 -6.91 -10.30 -2.80
CA ILE A 76 -6.92 -10.36 -1.34
C ILE A 76 -8.06 -11.23 -0.84
N VAL A 77 -7.84 -12.01 0.20
CA VAL A 77 -8.87 -12.82 0.83
C VAL A 77 -9.61 -11.99 1.87
N ASP A 78 -10.95 -11.95 1.76
CA ASP A 78 -11.85 -11.40 2.78
C ASP A 78 -12.11 -12.45 3.85
N ASN A 79 -11.63 -12.23 5.06
CA ASN A 79 -11.72 -13.18 6.17
C ASN A 79 -13.15 -13.40 6.68
N SER A 80 -14.10 -12.49 6.36
CA SER A 80 -15.49 -12.64 6.78
C SER A 80 -16.23 -13.75 6.04
N ASN A 81 -15.80 -14.08 4.83
CA ASN A 81 -16.45 -15.06 3.94
C ASN A 81 -15.49 -16.01 3.23
N GLY A 82 -14.18 -15.82 3.39
CA GLY A 82 -13.13 -16.62 2.73
C GLY A 82 -13.04 -16.42 1.21
N GLN A 83 -13.64 -15.38 0.67
CA GLN A 83 -13.63 -15.10 -0.78
C GLN A 83 -12.36 -14.33 -1.17
N ASN A 84 -11.78 -14.72 -2.30
CA ASN A 84 -10.73 -13.93 -2.93
C ASN A 84 -11.38 -12.84 -3.78
N ASN A 85 -11.06 -11.58 -3.45
CA ASN A 85 -11.51 -10.40 -4.17
C ASN A 85 -10.36 -9.85 -5.00
N THR A 86 -10.67 -9.42 -6.23
CA THR A 86 -9.70 -8.81 -7.14
C THR A 86 -10.08 -7.36 -7.40
N PHE A 87 -9.11 -6.47 -7.30
CA PHE A 87 -9.23 -5.04 -7.52
C PHE A 87 -8.22 -4.58 -8.56
N HIS A 88 -8.51 -3.47 -9.21
CA HIS A 88 -7.61 -2.86 -10.19
C HIS A 88 -7.27 -1.44 -9.75
N GLY A 89 -6.03 -1.06 -9.96
CA GLY A 89 -5.50 0.26 -9.68
C GLY A 89 -4.51 0.70 -10.74
N THR A 90 -4.02 1.90 -10.58
CA THR A 90 -3.00 2.49 -11.44
C THR A 90 -1.93 3.15 -10.59
N TYR A 91 -0.72 3.21 -11.12
CA TYR A 91 0.35 4.00 -10.51
C TYR A 91 0.23 5.45 -10.95
N GLU A 92 0.14 6.36 -10.00
CA GLU A 92 0.09 7.79 -10.26
C GLU A 92 1.30 8.50 -9.66
N LYS A 93 1.74 9.56 -10.33
CA LYS A 93 2.81 10.41 -9.80
C LYS A 93 2.22 11.59 -9.05
N VAL A 94 2.37 11.58 -7.71
CA VAL A 94 1.89 12.65 -6.83
C VAL A 94 3.11 13.32 -6.18
N ASN A 95 3.23 14.66 -6.33
CA ASN A 95 4.34 15.45 -5.79
C ASN A 95 5.74 14.93 -6.18
N GLY A 96 5.86 14.32 -7.37
CA GLY A 96 7.12 13.74 -7.83
C GLY A 96 7.37 12.29 -7.41
N HIS A 97 6.54 11.72 -6.54
CA HIS A 97 6.62 10.33 -6.09
C HIS A 97 5.53 9.48 -6.75
N TYR A 98 5.86 8.25 -7.12
CA TYR A 98 4.86 7.29 -7.56
C TYR A 98 4.13 6.71 -6.36
N VAL A 99 2.81 6.61 -6.49
CA VAL A 99 1.93 5.99 -5.51
C VAL A 99 1.03 4.98 -6.20
N ASP A 100 0.79 3.87 -5.53
CA ASP A 100 -0.21 2.91 -5.95
C ASP A 100 -1.58 3.46 -5.56
N TYR A 101 -2.50 3.46 -6.50
CA TYR A 101 -3.87 3.86 -6.27
C TYR A 101 -4.79 2.69 -6.52
N ILE A 102 -5.41 2.16 -5.47
CA ILE A 102 -6.36 1.07 -5.58
C ILE A 102 -7.77 1.64 -5.56
N LEU A 103 -8.48 1.49 -6.69
CA LEU A 103 -9.89 1.83 -6.81
C LEU A 103 -10.72 0.62 -6.39
N SER A 104 -11.22 0.63 -5.16
CA SER A 104 -12.24 -0.33 -4.71
C SER A 104 -13.19 0.36 -3.75
N ASP A 105 -14.42 0.54 -4.20
CA ASP A 105 -15.45 1.13 -3.34
C ASP A 105 -16.05 0.11 -2.36
N ASN A 106 -16.02 -1.17 -2.68
CA ASN A 106 -16.73 -2.19 -1.91
C ASN A 106 -15.97 -2.71 -0.69
N ALA A 107 -14.63 -2.76 -0.72
CA ALA A 107 -13.85 -3.29 0.40
C ALA A 107 -13.23 -2.19 1.30
N GLY A 108 -13.40 -0.92 0.94
CA GLY A 108 -12.78 0.19 1.67
C GLY A 108 -11.24 0.21 1.63
N LEU A 109 -10.63 -0.49 0.67
CA LEU A 109 -9.18 -0.57 0.49
C LEU A 109 -8.62 0.58 -0.35
N SER A 110 -9.51 1.42 -0.90
CA SER A 110 -9.09 2.61 -1.64
C SER A 110 -8.26 3.52 -0.75
N SER A 111 -7.00 3.73 -1.12
CA SER A 111 -6.02 4.54 -0.40
C SER A 111 -4.90 4.93 -1.36
N LEU A 112 -4.13 5.94 -0.98
CA LEU A 112 -2.81 6.16 -1.56
C LEU A 112 -1.84 5.21 -0.88
N TYR A 113 -1.08 4.48 -1.68
CA TYR A 113 -0.03 3.58 -1.24
C TYR A 113 1.31 4.21 -1.60
N GLU A 114 2.18 4.40 -0.61
CA GLU A 114 3.50 4.98 -0.79
C GLU A 114 4.57 3.92 -0.54
N ILE A 115 5.51 3.77 -1.47
CA ILE A 115 6.66 2.89 -1.29
C ILE A 115 7.72 3.63 -0.46
N LEU A 116 7.98 3.16 0.74
CA LEU A 116 8.98 3.74 1.66
C LEU A 116 10.39 3.26 1.37
N ALA A 117 10.53 2.02 0.93
CA ALA A 117 11.80 1.40 0.55
C ALA A 117 11.55 0.29 -0.47
N VAL A 118 12.47 0.10 -1.41
CA VAL A 118 12.41 -0.99 -2.38
C VAL A 118 13.79 -1.52 -2.71
N ASP A 119 13.89 -2.84 -2.77
CA ASP A 119 14.86 -3.59 -3.54
C ASP A 119 14.10 -4.38 -4.60
N TYR A 120 14.20 -3.96 -5.84
CA TYR A 120 13.37 -4.46 -6.95
C TYR A 120 13.41 -5.98 -7.18
N HIS A 121 14.36 -6.68 -6.55
CA HIS A 121 14.54 -8.13 -6.68
C HIS A 121 14.25 -8.89 -5.39
N ARG A 122 14.02 -8.20 -4.27
CA ARG A 122 13.93 -8.84 -2.97
C ARG A 122 12.71 -8.44 -2.16
N PHE A 123 12.46 -7.14 -1.96
CA PHE A 123 11.37 -6.66 -1.10
C PHE A 123 10.89 -5.25 -1.45
N GLN A 124 9.69 -4.91 -1.00
CA GLN A 124 9.20 -3.53 -0.88
C GLN A 124 8.65 -3.31 0.52
N ILE A 125 8.74 -2.08 1.01
CA ILE A 125 8.06 -1.61 2.22
C ILE A 125 7.10 -0.52 1.77
N VAL A 126 5.80 -0.73 2.00
CA VAL A 126 4.72 0.12 1.52
C VAL A 126 3.89 0.60 2.70
N THR A 127 3.45 1.85 2.68
CA THR A 127 2.51 2.40 3.66
C THR A 127 1.22 2.87 3.00
N ALA A 128 0.11 2.78 3.75
CA ALA A 128 -1.21 3.23 3.32
C ALA A 128 -2.13 3.50 4.52
N CYS A 129 -3.29 4.18 4.26
CA CYS A 129 -4.34 4.39 5.26
C CYS A 129 -5.71 4.00 4.70
N PRO A 130 -6.02 2.70 4.57
CA PRO A 130 -7.27 2.23 4.00
C PRO A 130 -8.48 2.63 4.85
N ARG A 131 -9.61 2.95 4.19
CA ARG A 131 -10.88 3.25 4.87
C ARG A 131 -11.41 2.04 5.65
N ALA A 132 -11.13 0.82 5.19
CA ALA A 132 -11.54 -0.42 5.85
C ALA A 132 -11.11 -0.51 7.31
N ILE A 133 -10.03 0.16 7.69
CA ILE A 133 -9.46 0.22 9.05
C ILE A 133 -9.49 1.64 9.61
N ASN A 134 -10.54 2.41 9.32
CA ASN A 134 -10.75 3.77 9.82
C ASN A 134 -9.58 4.71 9.49
N ARG A 135 -8.93 4.53 8.35
CA ARG A 135 -7.74 5.27 7.91
C ARG A 135 -6.56 5.21 8.88
N GLN A 136 -6.49 4.15 9.69
CA GLN A 136 -5.29 3.91 10.47
C GLN A 136 -4.12 3.60 9.54
N PRO A 137 -2.91 4.07 9.86
CA PRO A 137 -1.74 3.75 9.07
C PRO A 137 -1.43 2.26 9.14
N VAL A 138 -1.09 1.70 8.01
CA VAL A 138 -0.55 0.35 7.87
C VAL A 138 0.76 0.39 7.12
N VAL A 139 1.72 -0.37 7.58
CA VAL A 139 2.95 -0.66 6.84
C VAL A 139 2.96 -2.14 6.49
N ALA A 140 3.20 -2.43 5.23
CA ALA A 140 3.31 -3.79 4.71
C ALA A 140 4.72 -4.05 4.18
N ILE A 141 5.23 -5.26 4.40
CA ILE A 141 6.47 -5.75 3.80
C ILE A 141 6.09 -6.81 2.78
N THR A 142 6.45 -6.55 1.52
CA THR A 142 6.15 -7.43 0.41
C THR A 142 7.40 -8.09 -0.13
N PHE A 143 7.25 -9.30 -0.64
CA PHE A 143 8.31 -10.10 -1.26
C PHE A 143 7.79 -10.75 -2.54
N LEU A 144 8.70 -11.22 -3.39
CA LEU A 144 8.34 -11.96 -4.61
C LEU A 144 7.79 -13.37 -4.32
N THR A 145 8.05 -13.89 -3.13
CA THR A 145 7.59 -15.21 -2.67
C THR A 145 6.95 -15.12 -1.29
N TRP A 146 6.06 -16.03 -0.96
CA TRP A 146 5.46 -16.14 0.37
C TRP A 146 6.48 -16.52 1.46
N THR A 147 7.53 -17.21 1.07
CA THR A 147 8.63 -17.58 1.97
C THR A 147 9.90 -16.86 1.49
N PRO A 148 10.18 -15.65 2.00
CA PRO A 148 11.36 -14.91 1.61
C PRO A 148 12.64 -15.63 2.05
N SER A 149 13.73 -15.46 1.29
CA SER A 149 15.04 -15.94 1.71
C SER A 149 15.52 -15.18 2.96
N GLU A 150 16.41 -15.79 3.72
CA GLU A 150 17.02 -15.14 4.89
C GLU A 150 17.70 -13.82 4.52
N GLU A 151 18.34 -13.76 3.35
CA GLU A 151 18.98 -12.55 2.84
C GLU A 151 17.96 -11.45 2.55
N ALA A 152 16.84 -11.77 1.88
CA ALA A 152 15.77 -10.80 1.59
C ALA A 152 15.13 -10.29 2.88
N LEU A 153 14.85 -11.19 3.83
CA LEU A 153 14.30 -10.83 5.14
C LEU A 153 15.24 -9.92 5.93
N LYS A 154 16.54 -10.23 5.95
CA LYS A 154 17.56 -9.41 6.60
C LYS A 154 17.62 -8.01 5.99
N ALA A 155 17.63 -7.92 4.65
CA ALA A 155 17.67 -6.63 3.95
C ALA A 155 16.42 -5.78 4.24
N ALA A 156 15.24 -6.39 4.30
CA ALA A 156 13.99 -5.71 4.67
C ALA A 156 14.03 -5.19 6.11
N LYS A 157 14.53 -5.98 7.08
CA LYS A 157 14.71 -5.55 8.48
C LYS A 157 15.66 -4.37 8.60
N GLU A 158 16.77 -4.38 7.87
CA GLU A 158 17.72 -3.27 7.85
C GLU A 158 17.11 -2.00 7.24
N ALA A 159 16.26 -2.13 6.22
CA ALA A 159 15.53 -1.01 5.64
C ALA A 159 14.49 -0.44 6.62
N LEU A 160 13.72 -1.30 7.32
CA LEU A 160 12.78 -0.89 8.37
C LEU A 160 13.48 -0.07 9.45
N ALA A 161 14.60 -0.55 9.98
CA ALA A 161 15.37 0.16 11.01
C ALA A 161 15.80 1.57 10.54
N LYS A 162 16.16 1.73 9.25
CA LYS A 162 16.54 3.04 8.68
C LYS A 162 15.37 4.02 8.58
N ILE A 163 14.14 3.53 8.43
CA ILE A 163 12.93 4.36 8.42
C ILE A 163 12.32 4.53 9.81
N GLY A 164 12.94 3.97 10.85
CA GLY A 164 12.52 4.14 12.24
C GLY A 164 11.43 3.17 12.69
N LEU A 165 11.27 2.03 12.01
CA LEU A 165 10.30 0.98 12.34
C LEU A 165 11.01 -0.27 12.88
N ASP A 166 10.38 -0.96 13.84
CA ASP A 166 10.87 -2.23 14.37
C ASP A 166 10.14 -3.40 13.70
N PHE A 167 10.87 -4.41 13.26
CA PHE A 167 10.29 -5.61 12.66
C PHE A 167 9.42 -6.40 13.66
N GLU A 168 9.68 -6.30 14.94
CA GLU A 168 8.90 -6.97 15.99
C GLU A 168 7.45 -6.47 16.09
N ASP A 169 7.15 -5.29 15.49
CA ASP A 169 5.78 -4.77 15.38
C ASP A 169 4.97 -5.42 14.26
N PHE A 170 5.59 -6.30 13.46
CA PHE A 170 4.96 -6.91 12.28
C PHE A 170 4.57 -8.36 12.55
N GLU A 171 3.41 -8.74 12.03
CA GLU A 171 2.89 -10.10 12.09
C GLU A 171 2.72 -10.67 10.67
N THR A 172 2.76 -12.00 10.54
CA THR A 172 2.56 -12.69 9.26
C THR A 172 1.12 -12.48 8.76
N PHE A 173 0.98 -11.95 7.55
CA PHE A 173 -0.32 -11.56 6.99
C PHE A 173 -1.04 -12.70 6.25
N CYS A 174 -0.30 -13.61 5.65
CA CYS A 174 -0.86 -14.79 5.01
C CYS A 174 -0.33 -16.06 5.70
N PRO A 175 -1.18 -16.77 6.47
CA PRO A 175 -0.78 -18.04 7.05
C PRO A 175 -0.41 -19.05 5.97
N LEU A 176 0.72 -19.76 6.12
CA LEU A 176 1.20 -20.74 5.15
C LEU A 176 0.17 -21.84 4.82
N SER A 177 -0.77 -22.12 5.75
CA SER A 177 -1.88 -23.06 5.55
C SER A 177 -2.93 -22.59 4.53
N GLU A 178 -2.97 -21.31 4.20
CA GLU A 178 -3.92 -20.72 3.25
C GLU A 178 -3.33 -20.52 1.85
N ILE A 179 -2.03 -20.70 1.70
CA ILE A 179 -1.35 -20.60 0.41
C ILE A 179 -1.70 -21.85 -0.40
N LYS A 180 -2.51 -21.66 -1.44
CA LYS A 180 -2.75 -22.67 -2.48
C LYS A 180 -1.73 -22.42 -3.59
N GLU A 181 -0.78 -23.34 -3.75
CA GLU A 181 0.12 -23.38 -4.92
C GLU A 181 -0.64 -23.60 -6.23
#